data_fa242c03eda6ac80c31b30addac2dd56
#
_entry.id   fa242c03eda6ac80c31b30addac2dd56
#
_cell.length_a   1.000
_cell.length_b   1.000
_cell.length_c   1.000
_cell.angle_alpha   90.00
_cell.angle_beta   90.00
_cell.angle_gamma   90.00
#
_symmetry.space_group_name_H-M   'P 1'
#
loop_
_entity.id
_entity.type
_entity.pdbx_description
1 polymer ?
#
loop_
_entity_poly.entity_id
_entity_poly.type
_entity_poly.pdbx_seq_one_letter_code
_entity_poly.pdbx_strand_id
1 'polypeptide(L)'
;VARIVVLSAFGLTCWLYGPRAAAVLAARFEQATQLSPAVSLDRVGFAERPEWMDTPLLLAVSAALSPWLADEVPILDERMAASLREGLTTVPWVREVAIERVFPDRFRLRFELRRPVLAVRDAGGKPLCLVDRHATMLPWVDTPLPVTVLHREGGAGTMPVVLGQTASEPRVRVAAAITMEWQTELAPQVPDCPALLEVDATNLGERWAVGPNYPEVRVRLRRNDGAGVIFAYDRPVDSPLPRVPVKTKATVLGKILAEHPGLQGLIAGDLRMSRRWADWLQPRSGSRRDPAGPWRDFVPRGG
;
A
#
# COMPACT_ATOMS: atom_id res chain seq x y z
N VAL A 1 -2.39 -57.80 42.18
CA VAL A 1 -2.61 -58.62 40.97
C VAL A 1 -3.87 -58.16 40.23
N ALA A 2 -5.07 -58.00 40.89
CA ALA A 2 -6.32 -57.62 40.23
C ALA A 2 -6.23 -56.28 39.44
N ARG A 3 -5.59 -55.26 39.97
CA ARG A 3 -5.44 -53.94 39.26
C ARG A 3 -4.62 -54.06 38.00
N ILE A 4 -3.59 -54.88 37.95
CA ILE A 4 -2.74 -55.09 36.78
C ILE A 4 -3.55 -55.81 35.68
N VAL A 5 -4.34 -56.81 36.04
CA VAL A 5 -5.17 -57.55 35.10
C VAL A 5 -6.24 -56.64 34.48
N VAL A 6 -6.86 -55.75 35.24
CA VAL A 6 -7.89 -54.79 34.75
C VAL A 6 -7.22 -53.78 33.81
N LEU A 7 -6.04 -53.22 34.14
CA LEU A 7 -5.37 -52.28 33.28
C LEU A 7 -4.88 -52.95 31.98
N SER A 8 -4.39 -54.19 32.07
CA SER A 8 -3.96 -54.93 30.87
C SER A 8 -5.15 -55.29 29.96
N ALA A 9 -6.31 -55.68 30.54
CA ALA A 9 -7.51 -55.94 29.79
C ALA A 9 -8.06 -54.66 29.11
N PHE A 10 -8.04 -53.52 29.84
CA PHE A 10 -8.43 -52.23 29.29
C PHE A 10 -7.47 -51.78 28.17
N GLY A 11 -6.18 -51.91 28.37
CA GLY A 11 -5.17 -51.57 27.32
C GLY A 11 -5.35 -52.45 26.09
N LEU A 12 -5.57 -53.76 26.25
CA LEU A 12 -5.82 -54.66 25.13
C LEU A 12 -7.13 -54.33 24.41
N THR A 13 -8.19 -53.98 25.13
CA THR A 13 -9.47 -53.54 24.55
C THR A 13 -9.31 -52.25 23.76
N CYS A 14 -8.62 -51.24 24.29
CA CYS A 14 -8.30 -50.00 23.59
C CYS A 14 -7.43 -50.25 22.35
N TRP A 15 -6.48 -51.19 22.43
CA TRP A 15 -5.63 -51.53 21.29
C TRP A 15 -6.39 -52.27 20.18
N LEU A 16 -7.30 -53.19 20.53
CA LEU A 16 -8.08 -53.98 19.57
C LEU A 16 -9.25 -53.20 18.95
N TYR A 17 -9.91 -52.39 19.75
CA TYR A 17 -11.14 -51.72 19.32
C TYR A 17 -10.96 -50.22 19.07
N GLY A 18 -9.89 -49.61 19.60
CA GLY A 18 -9.60 -48.18 19.44
C GLY A 18 -9.56 -47.73 17.99
N PRO A 19 -8.83 -48.41 17.09
CA PRO A 19 -8.80 -48.03 15.67
C PRO A 19 -10.18 -48.14 14.98
N ARG A 20 -11.00 -49.16 15.34
CA ARG A 20 -12.33 -49.31 14.78
C ARG A 20 -13.31 -48.26 15.32
N ALA A 21 -13.23 -47.96 16.60
CA ALA A 21 -14.02 -46.90 17.22
C ALA A 21 -13.65 -45.53 16.65
N ALA A 22 -12.36 -45.27 16.48
CA ALA A 22 -11.88 -44.04 15.84
C ALA A 22 -12.35 -43.94 14.37
N ALA A 23 -12.31 -45.03 13.60
CA ALA A 23 -12.82 -45.04 12.23
C ALA A 23 -14.32 -44.78 12.15
N VAL A 24 -15.12 -45.39 13.05
CA VAL A 24 -16.58 -45.14 13.11
C VAL A 24 -16.89 -43.71 13.53
N LEU A 25 -16.14 -43.16 14.50
CA LEU A 25 -16.30 -41.77 14.90
C LEU A 25 -15.88 -40.79 13.77
N ALA A 26 -14.80 -41.07 13.08
CA ALA A 26 -14.38 -40.28 11.93
C ALA A 26 -15.42 -40.30 10.81
N ALA A 27 -15.94 -41.47 10.46
CA ALA A 27 -17.00 -41.62 9.45
C ALA A 27 -18.30 -40.89 9.86
N ARG A 28 -18.71 -40.96 11.12
CA ARG A 28 -19.86 -40.21 11.63
C ARG A 28 -19.62 -38.70 11.63
N PHE A 29 -18.42 -38.28 11.96
CA PHE A 29 -18.05 -36.86 11.91
C PHE A 29 -18.07 -36.35 10.47
N GLU A 30 -17.50 -37.10 9.53
CA GLU A 30 -17.54 -36.79 8.12
C GLU A 30 -18.98 -36.72 7.57
N GLN A 31 -19.83 -37.66 7.94
CA GLN A 31 -21.23 -37.62 7.59
C GLN A 31 -21.96 -36.43 8.21
N ALA A 32 -21.68 -36.07 9.48
CA ALA A 32 -22.24 -34.90 10.13
C ALA A 32 -21.76 -33.60 9.45
N THR A 33 -20.52 -33.58 8.98
CA THR A 33 -19.95 -32.44 8.22
C THR A 33 -20.69 -32.25 6.89
N GLN A 34 -20.96 -33.36 6.17
CA GLN A 34 -21.70 -33.31 4.90
C GLN A 34 -23.19 -32.90 5.09
N LEU A 35 -23.77 -33.21 6.24
CA LEU A 35 -25.15 -32.84 6.61
C LEU A 35 -25.21 -31.47 7.31
N SER A 36 -24.08 -30.81 7.54
CA SER A 36 -24.07 -29.49 8.17
C SER A 36 -24.72 -28.44 7.26
N PRO A 37 -25.39 -27.42 7.85
CA PRO A 37 -25.96 -26.34 7.07
C PRO A 37 -24.93 -25.71 6.16
N ALA A 38 -25.26 -25.50 4.89
CA ALA A 38 -24.49 -24.74 3.96
C ALA A 38 -24.71 -23.24 4.23
N VAL A 39 -23.63 -22.47 4.23
CA VAL A 39 -23.66 -21.00 4.39
C VAL A 39 -23.35 -20.37 3.05
N SER A 40 -24.30 -19.61 2.52
CA SER A 40 -24.10 -18.81 1.33
C SER A 40 -23.24 -17.60 1.66
N LEU A 41 -22.14 -17.42 0.92
CA LEU A 41 -21.21 -16.30 1.05
C LEU A 41 -21.55 -15.12 0.13
N ASP A 42 -22.57 -15.26 -0.72
CA ASP A 42 -23.03 -14.24 -1.68
C ASP A 42 -23.54 -12.95 -1.01
N ARG A 43 -23.92 -13.04 0.27
CA ARG A 43 -24.41 -11.93 1.09
C ARG A 43 -23.35 -11.30 1.98
N VAL A 44 -22.10 -11.72 1.83
CA VAL A 44 -21.00 -11.12 2.59
C VAL A 44 -20.73 -9.71 2.08
N GLY A 45 -20.96 -8.73 2.94
CA GLY A 45 -20.66 -7.33 2.69
C GLY A 45 -19.69 -6.78 3.73
N PHE A 46 -19.19 -5.58 3.51
CA PHE A 46 -18.44 -4.87 4.54
C PHE A 46 -19.41 -4.37 5.60
N ALA A 47 -19.18 -4.75 6.86
CA ALA A 47 -19.96 -4.25 8.00
C ALA A 47 -19.78 -2.74 8.16
N GLU A 48 -18.54 -2.27 7.96
CA GLU A 48 -18.17 -0.86 7.95
C GLU A 48 -17.23 -0.60 6.78
N ARG A 49 -17.54 0.45 6.02
CA ARG A 49 -16.67 0.91 4.94
C ARG A 49 -15.52 1.73 5.54
N PRO A 50 -14.25 1.37 5.29
CA PRO A 50 -13.13 2.19 5.72
C PRO A 50 -13.22 3.61 5.11
N GLU A 51 -12.95 4.65 5.90
CA GLU A 51 -13.02 6.06 5.47
C GLU A 51 -12.14 6.35 4.23
N TRP A 52 -11.01 5.64 4.10
CA TRP A 52 -10.08 5.81 2.98
C TRP A 52 -10.56 5.17 1.66
N MET A 53 -11.60 4.34 1.71
CA MET A 53 -12.09 3.58 0.56
C MET A 53 -13.17 4.38 -0.16
N ASP A 54 -12.83 5.01 -1.27
CA ASP A 54 -13.81 5.66 -2.14
C ASP A 54 -14.67 4.64 -2.91
N THR A 55 -15.65 5.12 -3.67
CA THR A 55 -16.57 4.23 -4.39
C THR A 55 -15.88 3.38 -5.47
N PRO A 56 -14.95 3.92 -6.28
CA PRO A 56 -14.19 3.12 -7.23
C PRO A 56 -13.38 1.99 -6.58
N LEU A 57 -12.71 2.26 -5.46
CA LEU A 57 -11.96 1.26 -4.70
C LEU A 57 -12.89 0.19 -4.12
N LEU A 58 -14.03 0.60 -3.55
CA LEU A 58 -15.01 -0.34 -3.01
C LEU A 58 -15.49 -1.31 -4.08
N LEU A 59 -15.84 -0.81 -5.26
CA LEU A 59 -16.29 -1.63 -6.39
C LEU A 59 -15.20 -2.59 -6.86
N ALA A 60 -13.97 -2.12 -6.98
CA ALA A 60 -12.83 -2.94 -7.41
C ALA A 60 -12.51 -4.06 -6.41
N VAL A 61 -12.52 -3.75 -5.11
CA VAL A 61 -12.29 -4.74 -4.04
C VAL A 61 -13.43 -5.75 -4.01
N SER A 62 -14.69 -5.29 -4.07
CA SER A 62 -15.86 -6.19 -4.08
C SER A 62 -15.85 -7.12 -5.28
N ALA A 63 -15.54 -6.60 -6.48
CA ALA A 63 -15.41 -7.41 -7.68
C ALA A 63 -14.29 -8.46 -7.58
N ALA A 64 -13.15 -8.11 -6.95
CA ALA A 64 -12.04 -9.03 -6.76
C ALA A 64 -12.35 -10.14 -5.73
N LEU A 65 -13.18 -9.86 -4.73
CA LEU A 65 -13.59 -10.83 -3.71
C LEU A 65 -14.75 -11.72 -4.17
N SER A 66 -15.63 -11.21 -5.05
CA SER A 66 -16.86 -11.87 -5.47
C SER A 66 -16.68 -13.33 -5.93
N PRO A 67 -15.68 -13.69 -6.75
CA PRO A 67 -15.49 -15.09 -7.18
C PRO A 67 -15.29 -16.07 -6.02
N TRP A 68 -14.70 -15.60 -4.92
CA TRP A 68 -14.42 -16.42 -3.74
C TRP A 68 -15.60 -16.51 -2.76
N LEU A 69 -16.58 -15.62 -2.92
CA LEU A 69 -17.74 -15.50 -2.05
C LEU A 69 -19.03 -16.03 -2.69
N ALA A 70 -18.95 -16.57 -3.92
CA ALA A 70 -20.09 -17.07 -4.67
C ALA A 70 -20.53 -18.49 -4.24
N ASP A 71 -19.64 -19.24 -3.59
CA ASP A 71 -19.90 -20.65 -3.23
C ASP A 71 -20.60 -20.79 -1.88
N GLU A 72 -21.38 -21.87 -1.74
CA GLU A 72 -21.91 -22.31 -0.46
C GLU A 72 -20.90 -23.20 0.25
N VAL A 73 -20.61 -22.91 1.51
CA VAL A 73 -19.63 -23.62 2.32
C VAL A 73 -20.31 -24.29 3.51
N PRO A 74 -20.21 -25.64 3.67
CA PRO A 74 -20.70 -26.31 4.86
C PRO A 74 -19.99 -25.80 6.12
N ILE A 75 -20.74 -25.42 7.15
CA ILE A 75 -20.18 -24.74 8.33
C ILE A 75 -19.14 -25.57 9.10
N LEU A 76 -19.26 -26.91 9.06
CA LEU A 76 -18.33 -27.83 9.72
C LEU A 76 -17.16 -28.27 8.84
N ASP A 77 -17.12 -27.91 7.56
CA ASP A 77 -16.06 -28.32 6.66
C ASP A 77 -14.80 -27.44 6.87
N GLU A 78 -13.80 -28.02 7.54
CA GLU A 78 -12.53 -27.32 7.82
C GLU A 78 -11.65 -27.18 6.57
N ARG A 79 -11.72 -28.15 5.66
CA ARG A 79 -10.90 -28.13 4.43
C ARG A 79 -11.40 -27.02 3.52
N MET A 80 -12.71 -26.91 3.37
CA MET A 80 -13.32 -25.82 2.58
C MET A 80 -13.04 -24.46 3.19
N ALA A 81 -13.14 -24.30 4.52
CA ALA A 81 -12.81 -23.05 5.18
C ALA A 81 -11.31 -22.68 5.03
N ALA A 82 -10.42 -23.66 5.07
CA ALA A 82 -9.00 -23.44 4.82
C ALA A 82 -8.72 -23.04 3.35
N SER A 83 -9.33 -23.73 2.39
CA SER A 83 -9.23 -23.42 0.97
C SER A 83 -9.76 -22.01 0.65
N LEU A 84 -10.90 -21.64 1.23
CA LEU A 84 -11.46 -20.29 1.11
C LEU A 84 -10.51 -19.22 1.67
N ARG A 85 -9.90 -19.47 2.83
CA ARG A 85 -8.90 -18.56 3.41
C ARG A 85 -7.68 -18.41 2.48
N GLU A 86 -7.15 -19.53 2.01
CA GLU A 86 -6.02 -19.55 1.09
C GLU A 86 -6.35 -18.79 -0.20
N GLY A 87 -7.49 -19.07 -0.80
CA GLY A 87 -7.96 -18.38 -2.00
C GLY A 87 -8.12 -16.88 -1.80
N LEU A 88 -8.76 -16.45 -0.71
CA LEU A 88 -8.94 -15.03 -0.40
C LEU A 88 -7.59 -14.31 -0.17
N THR A 89 -6.58 -14.98 0.39
CA THR A 89 -5.25 -14.37 0.55
C THR A 89 -4.49 -14.20 -0.77
N THR A 90 -4.89 -14.87 -1.85
CA THR A 90 -4.32 -14.62 -3.19
C THR A 90 -4.84 -13.33 -3.82
N VAL A 91 -5.94 -12.77 -3.32
CA VAL A 91 -6.50 -11.52 -3.82
C VAL A 91 -5.56 -10.37 -3.45
N PRO A 92 -5.04 -9.58 -4.42
CA PRO A 92 -4.03 -8.55 -4.15
C PRO A 92 -4.45 -7.51 -3.10
N TRP A 93 -5.75 -7.25 -2.98
CA TRP A 93 -6.32 -6.30 -2.01
C TRP A 93 -6.32 -6.82 -0.58
N VAL A 94 -6.22 -8.13 -0.38
CA VAL A 94 -6.29 -8.76 0.94
C VAL A 94 -4.88 -8.89 1.50
N ARG A 95 -4.66 -8.37 2.70
CA ARG A 95 -3.44 -8.59 3.46
C ARG A 95 -3.57 -9.80 4.35
N GLU A 96 -4.71 -9.88 5.04
CA GLU A 96 -5.02 -10.94 5.97
C GLU A 96 -6.53 -11.20 5.97
N VAL A 97 -6.91 -12.46 6.13
CA VAL A 97 -8.30 -12.88 6.31
C VAL A 97 -8.42 -13.83 7.49
N ALA A 98 -9.33 -13.54 8.39
CA ALA A 98 -9.74 -14.43 9.47
C ALA A 98 -11.17 -14.91 9.21
N ILE A 99 -11.38 -16.21 9.33
CA ILE A 99 -12.68 -16.87 9.19
C ILE A 99 -13.07 -17.39 10.55
N GLU A 100 -14.15 -16.85 11.14
CA GLU A 100 -14.73 -17.31 12.40
C GLU A 100 -16.06 -18.00 12.11
N ARG A 101 -16.25 -19.18 12.71
CA ARG A 101 -17.55 -19.87 12.66
C ARG A 101 -18.46 -19.30 13.74
N VAL A 102 -19.66 -18.92 13.35
CA VAL A 102 -20.70 -18.44 14.27
C VAL A 102 -21.87 -19.41 14.15
N PHE A 103 -21.91 -20.38 15.06
CA PHE A 103 -23.00 -21.36 15.08
C PHE A 103 -24.37 -20.68 15.28
N PRO A 104 -25.46 -21.25 14.70
CA PRO A 104 -25.49 -22.55 14.02
C PRO A 104 -25.15 -22.51 12.53
N ASP A 105 -25.20 -21.34 11.85
CA ASP A 105 -25.30 -21.26 10.39
C ASP A 105 -24.55 -20.07 9.76
N ARG A 106 -23.55 -19.51 10.43
CA ARG A 106 -22.87 -18.29 9.95
C ARG A 106 -21.37 -18.40 9.96
N PHE A 107 -20.75 -17.76 8.97
CA PHE A 107 -19.35 -17.38 9.01
C PHE A 107 -19.22 -15.86 9.24
N ARG A 108 -18.24 -15.47 10.03
CA ARG A 108 -17.79 -14.10 10.14
C ARG A 108 -16.44 -14.00 9.46
N LEU A 109 -16.39 -13.25 8.37
CA LEU A 109 -15.15 -12.95 7.65
C LEU A 109 -14.62 -11.59 8.11
N ARG A 110 -13.36 -11.56 8.54
CA ARG A 110 -12.65 -10.31 8.86
C ARG A 110 -11.51 -10.17 7.88
N PHE A 111 -11.49 -9.06 7.16
CA PHE A 111 -10.44 -8.74 6.19
C PHE A 111 -9.56 -7.63 6.72
N GLU A 112 -8.25 -7.81 6.66
CA GLU A 112 -7.31 -6.70 6.64
C GLU A 112 -7.00 -6.36 5.19
N LEU A 113 -7.53 -5.23 4.72
CA LEU A 113 -7.35 -4.79 3.36
C LEU A 113 -6.09 -3.92 3.21
N ARG A 114 -5.41 -4.04 2.08
CA ARG A 114 -4.31 -3.17 1.70
C ARG A 114 -4.85 -1.82 1.27
N ARG A 115 -4.44 -0.77 1.96
CA ARG A 115 -4.77 0.61 1.60
C ARG A 115 -3.78 1.09 0.55
N PRO A 116 -4.21 1.49 -0.66
CA PRO A 116 -3.33 2.12 -1.63
C PRO A 116 -2.92 3.51 -1.14
N VAL A 117 -1.66 3.87 -1.35
CA VAL A 117 -1.10 5.16 -0.93
C VAL A 117 -0.49 5.94 -2.09
N LEU A 118 -0.10 5.25 -3.18
CA LEU A 118 0.58 5.83 -4.32
C LEU A 118 0.13 5.16 -5.61
N ALA A 119 0.00 5.95 -6.67
CA ALA A 119 -0.24 5.49 -8.04
C ALA A 119 1.07 5.46 -8.82
N VAL A 120 1.32 4.39 -9.57
CA VAL A 120 2.52 4.23 -10.41
C VAL A 120 2.13 4.36 -11.87
N ARG A 121 2.84 5.22 -12.59
CA ARG A 121 2.67 5.44 -14.04
C ARG A 121 3.98 5.26 -14.78
N ASP A 122 3.91 4.90 -16.04
CA ASP A 122 5.09 4.91 -16.92
C ASP A 122 5.45 6.34 -17.39
N ALA A 123 6.55 6.48 -18.12
CA ALA A 123 7.02 7.75 -18.66
C ALA A 123 6.02 8.43 -19.62
N GLY A 124 5.13 7.66 -20.24
CA GLY A 124 4.05 8.17 -21.09
C GLY A 124 2.80 8.55 -20.32
N GLY A 125 2.81 8.42 -18.99
CA GLY A 125 1.66 8.68 -18.13
C GLY A 125 0.64 7.55 -18.09
N LYS A 126 0.91 6.39 -18.72
CA LYS A 126 0.03 5.23 -18.70
C LYS A 126 0.01 4.61 -17.30
N PRO A 127 -1.17 4.30 -16.76
CA PRO A 127 -1.32 3.62 -15.49
C PRO A 127 -0.64 2.23 -15.51
N LEU A 128 0.11 1.91 -14.45
CA LEU A 128 0.72 0.61 -14.23
C LEU A 128 0.04 -0.15 -13.10
N CYS A 129 0.09 0.38 -11.88
CA CYS A 129 -0.51 -0.21 -10.70
C CYS A 129 -0.69 0.83 -9.60
N LEU A 130 -1.45 0.50 -8.55
CA LEU A 130 -1.37 1.18 -7.27
C LEU A 130 -0.39 0.44 -6.37
N VAL A 131 0.08 1.08 -5.30
CA VAL A 131 0.88 0.41 -4.26
C VAL A 131 0.44 0.82 -2.87
N ASP A 132 0.56 -0.13 -1.94
CA ASP A 132 0.33 0.12 -0.51
C ASP A 132 1.58 0.70 0.18
N ARG A 133 1.50 0.91 1.50
CA ARG A 133 2.61 1.42 2.33
C ARG A 133 3.88 0.56 2.30
N HIS A 134 3.77 -0.71 1.92
CA HIS A 134 4.88 -1.65 1.79
C HIS A 134 5.35 -1.79 0.34
N ALA A 135 4.86 -0.90 -0.54
CA ALA A 135 5.04 -0.97 -1.98
C ALA A 135 4.55 -2.28 -2.61
N THR A 136 3.56 -2.94 -1.99
CA THR A 136 2.88 -4.09 -2.59
C THR A 136 2.01 -3.60 -3.74
N MET A 137 2.16 -4.22 -4.91
CA MET A 137 1.45 -3.83 -6.13
C MET A 137 0.00 -4.29 -6.10
N LEU A 138 -0.91 -3.35 -6.32
CA LEU A 138 -2.36 -3.51 -6.33
C LEU A 138 -2.90 -3.23 -7.73
N PRO A 139 -4.06 -3.79 -8.11
CA PRO A 139 -4.72 -3.45 -9.36
C PRO A 139 -4.94 -1.94 -9.49
N TRP A 140 -4.85 -1.44 -10.73
CA TRP A 140 -5.14 -0.04 -11.00
C TRP A 140 -6.62 0.27 -10.74
N VAL A 141 -6.86 1.35 -10.03
CA VAL A 141 -8.17 1.99 -9.88
C VAL A 141 -7.97 3.48 -10.01
N ASP A 142 -8.86 4.17 -10.69
CA ASP A 142 -8.79 5.62 -10.80
C ASP A 142 -9.29 6.26 -9.50
N THR A 143 -8.34 6.69 -8.68
CA THR A 143 -8.55 7.29 -7.36
C THR A 143 -7.53 8.41 -7.14
N PRO A 144 -7.88 9.48 -6.41
CA PRO A 144 -7.01 10.64 -6.22
C PRO A 144 -5.83 10.35 -5.27
N LEU A 145 -4.83 9.66 -5.75
CA LEU A 145 -3.58 9.38 -5.02
C LEU A 145 -2.41 10.18 -5.59
N PRO A 146 -1.37 10.44 -4.78
CA PRO A 146 -0.08 10.90 -5.30
C PRO A 146 0.45 9.94 -6.35
N VAL A 147 1.20 10.45 -7.31
CA VAL A 147 1.73 9.68 -8.44
C VAL A 147 3.25 9.57 -8.33
N THR A 148 3.82 8.46 -8.75
CA THR A 148 5.22 8.38 -9.16
C THR A 148 5.30 7.96 -10.61
N VAL A 149 6.19 8.61 -11.38
CA VAL A 149 6.38 8.35 -12.80
C VAL A 149 7.70 7.62 -13.01
N LEU A 150 7.66 6.47 -13.66
CA LEU A 150 8.84 5.69 -13.98
C LEU A 150 9.38 6.09 -15.35
N HIS A 151 10.35 6.97 -15.38
CA HIS A 151 11.06 7.32 -16.60
C HIS A 151 11.88 6.14 -17.11
N ARG A 152 11.81 5.90 -18.42
CA ARG A 152 12.62 4.86 -19.10
C ARG A 152 14.08 5.24 -19.07
N GLU A 153 14.91 4.31 -18.65
CA GLU A 153 16.34 4.40 -18.80
C GLU A 153 16.80 3.47 -19.91
N GLY A 154 17.51 3.99 -20.89
CA GLY A 154 18.21 3.16 -21.88
C GLY A 154 17.35 2.21 -22.72
N GLY A 155 16.07 2.49 -22.92
CA GLY A 155 15.21 1.67 -23.79
C GLY A 155 14.77 0.32 -23.23
N ALA A 156 15.22 -0.07 -22.05
CA ALA A 156 14.85 -1.33 -21.42
C ALA A 156 13.50 -1.23 -20.68
N GLY A 157 12.74 -2.27 -20.78
CA GLY A 157 11.41 -2.61 -20.36
C GLY A 157 10.71 -1.80 -19.26
N THR A 158 9.40 -1.83 -19.34
CA THR A 158 8.51 -1.43 -18.24
C THR A 158 8.77 -2.30 -17.02
N MET A 159 8.66 -1.72 -15.82
CA MET A 159 8.67 -2.50 -14.58
C MET A 159 7.66 -3.65 -14.68
N PRO A 160 8.06 -4.89 -14.37
CA PRO A 160 7.11 -5.99 -14.32
C PRO A 160 6.10 -5.74 -13.20
N VAL A 161 4.81 -5.77 -13.53
CA VAL A 161 3.73 -5.63 -12.55
C VAL A 161 3.24 -7.02 -12.18
N VAL A 162 3.57 -7.45 -10.96
CA VAL A 162 3.06 -8.69 -10.38
C VAL A 162 2.22 -8.34 -9.17
N LEU A 163 0.90 -8.37 -9.36
CA LEU A 163 -0.05 -7.96 -8.31
C LEU A 163 0.10 -8.82 -7.05
N GLY A 164 -0.04 -8.19 -5.89
CA GLY A 164 0.14 -8.84 -4.60
C GLY A 164 1.60 -8.97 -4.14
N GLN A 165 2.58 -8.67 -4.99
CA GLN A 165 4.00 -8.69 -4.64
C GLN A 165 4.56 -7.29 -4.44
N THR A 166 5.62 -7.19 -3.64
CA THR A 166 6.35 -5.92 -3.46
C THR A 166 7.05 -5.52 -4.76
N ALA A 167 6.96 -4.25 -5.12
CA ALA A 167 7.59 -3.72 -6.31
C ALA A 167 9.11 -3.94 -6.28
N SER A 168 9.64 -4.51 -7.36
CA SER A 168 11.09 -4.72 -7.53
C SER A 168 11.83 -3.41 -7.77
N GLU A 169 11.16 -2.41 -8.35
CA GLU A 169 11.73 -1.10 -8.66
C GLU A 169 11.97 -0.27 -7.38
N PRO A 170 13.22 0.08 -7.04
CA PRO A 170 13.55 0.82 -5.82
C PRO A 170 12.86 2.19 -5.74
N ARG A 171 12.70 2.88 -6.88
CA ARG A 171 12.04 4.20 -6.94
C ARG A 171 10.59 4.14 -6.46
N VAL A 172 9.87 3.07 -6.76
CA VAL A 172 8.50 2.87 -6.28
C VAL A 172 8.47 2.68 -4.76
N ARG A 173 9.39 1.88 -4.22
CA ARG A 173 9.49 1.67 -2.77
C ARG A 173 9.80 2.96 -2.02
N VAL A 174 10.76 3.73 -2.54
CA VAL A 174 11.12 5.04 -1.98
C VAL A 174 9.93 6.01 -2.07
N ALA A 175 9.25 6.08 -3.22
CA ALA A 175 8.12 6.97 -3.39
C ALA A 175 6.96 6.61 -2.44
N ALA A 176 6.67 5.32 -2.23
CA ALA A 176 5.68 4.87 -1.26
C ALA A 176 6.07 5.26 0.18
N ALA A 177 7.32 5.05 0.57
CA ALA A 177 7.83 5.40 1.90
C ALA A 177 7.76 6.93 2.15
N ILE A 178 8.16 7.76 1.18
CA ILE A 178 8.04 9.22 1.26
C ILE A 178 6.58 9.67 1.32
N THR A 179 5.70 9.04 0.55
CA THR A 179 4.26 9.33 0.62
C THR A 179 3.71 9.05 2.02
N MET A 180 4.12 7.96 2.63
CA MET A 180 3.73 7.63 4.00
C MET A 180 4.30 8.63 5.00
N GLU A 181 5.60 8.96 4.94
CA GLU A 181 6.24 9.99 5.78
C GLU A 181 5.49 11.34 5.64
N TRP A 182 5.11 11.70 4.41
CA TRP A 182 4.34 12.91 4.16
C TRP A 182 2.98 12.87 4.87
N GLN A 183 2.22 11.80 4.67
CA GLN A 183 0.85 11.69 5.19
C GLN A 183 0.79 11.55 6.72
N THR A 184 1.74 10.81 7.30
CA THR A 184 1.69 10.47 8.73
C THR A 184 2.49 11.42 9.62
N GLU A 185 3.51 12.06 9.09
CA GLU A 185 4.43 12.85 9.90
C GLU A 185 4.46 14.32 9.48
N LEU A 186 4.57 14.65 8.18
CA LEU A 186 4.75 16.04 7.76
C LEU A 186 3.43 16.80 7.71
N ALA A 187 2.46 16.31 6.97
CA ALA A 187 1.20 17.00 6.72
C ALA A 187 0.43 17.32 8.02
N PRO A 188 0.38 16.45 9.04
CA PRO A 188 -0.29 16.77 10.31
C PRO A 188 0.36 17.93 11.09
N GLN A 189 1.62 18.27 10.80
CA GLN A 189 2.33 19.37 11.47
C GLN A 189 2.17 20.73 10.77
N VAL A 190 1.55 20.75 9.58
CA VAL A 190 1.44 21.96 8.74
C VAL A 190 -0.04 22.30 8.55
N PRO A 191 -0.54 23.38 9.14
CA PRO A 191 -1.90 23.85 8.87
C PRO A 191 -2.10 24.11 7.37
N ASP A 192 -3.25 23.75 6.85
CA ASP A 192 -3.59 23.89 5.43
C ASP A 192 -2.54 23.30 4.47
N CYS A 193 -1.94 22.17 4.88
CA CYS A 193 -0.89 21.49 4.10
C CYS A 193 -1.39 21.20 2.68
N PRO A 194 -0.65 21.65 1.63
CA PRO A 194 -1.03 21.39 0.26
C PRO A 194 -1.01 19.89 -0.06
N ALA A 195 -1.95 19.45 -0.91
CA ALA A 195 -2.00 18.06 -1.32
C ALA A 195 -0.71 17.65 -2.07
N LEU A 196 -0.17 16.51 -1.71
CA LEU A 196 0.93 15.87 -2.43
C LEU A 196 0.39 15.32 -3.76
N LEU A 197 0.94 15.77 -4.88
CA LEU A 197 0.55 15.33 -6.21
C LEU A 197 1.46 14.24 -6.76
N GLU A 198 2.76 14.37 -6.50
CA GLU A 198 3.76 13.47 -7.08
C GLU A 198 4.97 13.33 -6.17
N VAL A 199 5.56 12.15 -6.18
CA VAL A 199 6.88 11.87 -5.59
C VAL A 199 7.79 11.41 -6.72
N ASP A 200 8.83 12.19 -6.98
CA ASP A 200 9.83 11.92 -7.99
C ASP A 200 11.12 11.43 -7.33
N ALA A 201 11.43 10.16 -7.52
CA ALA A 201 12.65 9.51 -7.08
C ALA A 201 13.59 9.17 -8.27
N THR A 202 13.50 9.91 -9.37
CA THR A 202 14.30 9.65 -10.57
C THR A 202 15.80 9.76 -10.30
N ASN A 203 16.23 10.66 -9.39
CA ASN A 203 17.63 10.83 -9.02
C ASN A 203 18.11 9.90 -7.88
N LEU A 204 17.38 8.85 -7.60
CA LEU A 204 17.75 7.88 -6.56
C LEU A 204 19.17 7.34 -6.77
N GLY A 205 19.98 7.39 -5.70
CA GLY A 205 21.41 7.03 -5.74
C GLY A 205 22.28 8.02 -6.53
N GLU A 206 21.86 9.30 -6.61
CA GLU A 206 22.57 10.38 -7.33
C GLU A 206 22.84 10.03 -8.80
N ARG A 207 21.95 9.30 -9.42
CA ARG A 207 22.09 8.68 -10.74
C ARG A 207 22.23 9.68 -11.89
N TRP A 208 21.52 10.80 -11.78
CA TRP A 208 21.48 11.84 -12.83
C TRP A 208 22.30 13.08 -12.48
N ALA A 209 22.36 13.41 -11.20
CA ALA A 209 23.09 14.58 -10.75
C ALA A 209 23.57 14.36 -9.31
N VAL A 210 24.85 14.65 -9.11
CA VAL A 210 25.55 14.48 -7.83
C VAL A 210 25.71 15.84 -7.16
N GLY A 211 25.50 15.89 -5.85
CA GLY A 211 25.80 17.05 -5.03
C GLY A 211 24.62 17.53 -4.19
N PRO A 212 24.88 18.41 -3.21
CA PRO A 212 23.89 18.85 -2.22
C PRO A 212 22.68 19.58 -2.83
N ASN A 213 22.84 20.15 -4.00
CA ASN A 213 21.78 20.88 -4.71
C ASN A 213 20.81 19.94 -5.44
N TYR A 214 21.20 18.68 -5.65
CA TYR A 214 20.40 17.71 -6.37
C TYR A 214 19.86 16.64 -5.42
N PRO A 215 18.63 16.81 -4.91
CA PRO A 215 18.05 15.81 -4.01
C PRO A 215 17.80 14.51 -4.75
N GLU A 216 17.88 13.39 -4.05
CA GLU A 216 17.49 12.10 -4.59
C GLU A 216 15.97 11.99 -4.77
N VAL A 217 15.21 12.69 -3.90
CA VAL A 217 13.74 12.72 -3.96
C VAL A 217 13.24 14.16 -4.01
N ARG A 218 12.28 14.39 -4.89
CA ARG A 218 11.51 15.63 -5.00
C ARG A 218 10.04 15.31 -4.80
N VAL A 219 9.27 16.31 -4.34
CA VAL A 219 7.83 16.23 -4.21
C VAL A 219 7.17 17.36 -5.00
N ARG A 220 6.00 17.09 -5.58
CA ARG A 220 5.18 18.11 -6.23
C ARG A 220 3.94 18.32 -5.38
N LEU A 221 3.71 19.57 -4.97
CA LEU A 221 2.58 19.96 -4.15
C LEU A 221 1.56 20.73 -4.99
N ARG A 222 0.28 20.58 -4.65
CA ARG A 222 -0.80 21.29 -5.31
C ARG A 222 -0.82 22.75 -4.91
N ARG A 223 -0.75 23.64 -5.88
CA ARG A 223 -1.02 25.07 -5.72
C ARG A 223 -2.53 25.35 -5.80
N ASN A 224 -3.01 26.47 -5.27
CA ASN A 224 -4.44 26.83 -5.28
C ASN A 224 -5.07 26.91 -6.68
N ASP A 225 -4.28 27.22 -7.72
CA ASP A 225 -4.73 27.24 -9.11
C ASP A 225 -4.73 25.85 -9.78
N GLY A 226 -4.45 24.79 -9.01
CA GLY A 226 -4.37 23.41 -9.48
C GLY A 226 -3.02 23.02 -10.08
N ALA A 227 -2.13 23.97 -10.35
CA ALA A 227 -0.77 23.67 -10.83
C ALA A 227 0.09 23.01 -9.74
N GLY A 228 1.21 22.41 -10.14
CA GLY A 228 2.17 21.82 -9.22
C GLY A 228 3.34 22.74 -8.93
N VAL A 229 3.80 22.75 -7.68
CA VAL A 229 5.06 23.37 -7.25
C VAL A 229 6.01 22.26 -6.83
N ILE A 230 7.24 22.27 -7.35
CA ILE A 230 8.23 21.22 -7.10
C ILE A 230 9.13 21.62 -5.92
N PHE A 231 9.29 20.73 -4.96
CA PHE A 231 10.20 20.94 -3.85
C PHE A 231 11.26 19.84 -3.77
N ALA A 232 12.52 20.24 -3.52
CA ALA A 232 13.52 19.33 -3.04
C ALA A 232 13.06 18.77 -1.68
N TYR A 233 13.05 17.45 -1.56
CA TYR A 233 12.57 16.82 -0.33
C TYR A 233 13.71 16.29 0.52
N ASP A 234 14.42 15.26 0.05
CA ASP A 234 15.58 14.69 0.75
C ASP A 234 16.14 13.45 0.01
N ARG A 235 16.77 12.58 0.81
CA ARG A 235 17.14 11.19 0.50
C ARG A 235 15.99 10.23 0.85
N PRO A 236 16.08 8.95 0.44
CA PRO A 236 15.16 7.89 0.86
C PRO A 236 15.02 7.79 2.38
N VAL A 237 13.87 7.30 2.85
CA VAL A 237 13.59 7.16 4.29
C VAL A 237 14.59 6.22 4.97
N ASP A 238 15.01 5.17 4.27
CA ASP A 238 15.97 4.15 4.71
C ASP A 238 17.43 4.45 4.35
N SER A 239 17.72 5.68 3.91
CA SER A 239 19.09 6.10 3.56
C SER A 239 20.02 5.97 4.76
N PRO A 240 21.21 5.38 4.61
CA PRO A 240 22.24 5.34 5.67
C PRO A 240 22.89 6.73 5.91
N LEU A 241 22.68 7.67 4.99
CA LEU A 241 23.22 9.03 5.11
C LEU A 241 22.24 9.93 5.87
N PRO A 242 22.77 10.99 6.56
CA PRO A 242 21.91 11.91 7.31
C PRO A 242 20.83 12.53 6.45
N ARG A 243 19.63 12.61 7.00
CA ARG A 243 18.45 13.26 6.41
C ARG A 243 18.06 14.47 7.23
N VAL A 244 17.39 15.42 6.59
CA VAL A 244 16.78 16.54 7.30
C VAL A 244 15.56 16.03 8.08
N PRO A 245 15.42 16.33 9.38
CA PRO A 245 14.26 15.90 10.17
C PRO A 245 12.95 16.39 9.56
N VAL A 246 11.90 15.55 9.61
CA VAL A 246 10.56 15.87 9.08
C VAL A 246 10.01 17.16 9.72
N LYS A 247 10.21 17.34 11.03
CA LYS A 247 9.85 18.57 11.76
C LYS A 247 10.47 19.81 11.15
N THR A 248 11.73 19.75 10.70
CA THR A 248 12.40 20.88 10.04
C THR A 248 11.73 21.20 8.70
N LYS A 249 11.46 20.16 7.88
CA LYS A 249 10.77 20.32 6.60
C LYS A 249 9.36 20.92 6.79
N ALA A 250 8.61 20.43 7.80
CA ALA A 250 7.29 20.96 8.16
C ALA A 250 7.37 22.44 8.56
N THR A 251 8.37 22.80 9.37
CA THR A 251 8.61 24.20 9.76
C THR A 251 8.92 25.09 8.55
N VAL A 252 9.74 24.60 7.61
CA VAL A 252 10.06 25.33 6.37
C VAL A 252 8.80 25.51 5.53
N LEU A 253 8.05 24.45 5.30
CA LEU A 253 6.81 24.52 4.53
C LEU A 253 5.79 25.45 5.17
N GLY A 254 5.63 25.43 6.50
CA GLY A 254 4.78 26.37 7.23
C GLY A 254 5.16 27.83 7.02
N LYS A 255 6.47 28.14 7.04
CA LYS A 255 6.97 29.50 6.73
C LYS A 255 6.68 29.91 5.29
N ILE A 256 6.90 28.99 4.32
CA ILE A 256 6.58 29.23 2.92
C ILE A 256 5.09 29.53 2.75
N LEU A 257 4.22 28.77 3.39
CA LEU A 257 2.77 28.98 3.30
C LEU A 257 2.33 30.29 3.97
N ALA A 258 2.99 30.74 5.03
CA ALA A 258 2.72 32.01 5.66
C ALA A 258 3.05 33.21 4.75
N GLU A 259 4.12 33.11 3.93
CA GLU A 259 4.51 34.16 2.96
C GLU A 259 3.83 33.99 1.60
N HIS A 260 3.54 32.75 1.22
CA HIS A 260 2.94 32.38 -0.06
C HIS A 260 1.70 31.48 0.15
N PRO A 261 0.57 32.03 0.60
CA PRO A 261 -0.64 31.25 0.87
C PRO A 261 -1.04 30.40 -0.35
N GLY A 262 -1.26 29.11 -0.11
CA GLY A 262 -1.58 28.16 -1.17
C GLY A 262 -0.51 28.04 -2.27
N LEU A 263 0.76 28.35 -1.94
CA LEU A 263 1.94 28.31 -2.83
C LEU A 263 1.84 29.26 -4.03
N GLN A 264 1.02 30.33 -3.94
CA GLN A 264 0.83 31.27 -5.03
C GLN A 264 2.16 31.92 -5.46
N GLY A 265 2.33 32.08 -6.79
CA GLY A 265 3.51 32.71 -7.36
C GLY A 265 4.78 31.87 -7.35
N LEU A 266 4.74 30.63 -6.81
CA LEU A 266 5.89 29.74 -6.77
C LEU A 266 5.85 28.68 -7.89
N ILE A 267 7.05 28.27 -8.33
CA ILE A 267 7.26 27.13 -9.24
C ILE A 267 8.13 26.04 -8.60
N ALA A 268 9.06 26.42 -7.71
CA ALA A 268 9.90 25.47 -7.00
C ALA A 268 10.41 26.02 -5.65
N GLY A 269 10.94 25.13 -4.82
CA GLY A 269 11.57 25.44 -3.54
C GLY A 269 12.39 24.27 -2.96
N ASP A 270 12.95 24.45 -1.77
CA ASP A 270 13.73 23.42 -1.07
C ASP A 270 13.30 23.33 0.40
N LEU A 271 12.73 22.21 0.81
CA LEU A 271 12.28 21.97 2.18
C LEU A 271 13.41 21.61 3.15
N ARG A 272 14.62 21.39 2.64
CA ARG A 272 15.81 21.04 3.45
C ARG A 272 16.49 22.27 4.07
N MET A 273 16.21 23.47 3.56
CA MET A 273 16.92 24.71 3.87
C MET A 273 16.26 25.49 4.98
N SER A 274 16.59 25.18 6.25
CA SER A 274 15.91 25.76 7.42
C SER A 274 16.21 27.25 7.67
N ARG A 275 17.44 27.74 7.36
CA ARG A 275 17.86 29.11 7.66
C ARG A 275 17.74 30.08 6.49
N ARG A 276 17.88 29.60 5.29
CA ARG A 276 17.92 30.43 4.04
C ARG A 276 16.88 29.93 3.05
N TRP A 277 15.76 29.42 3.54
CA TRP A 277 14.72 28.82 2.72
C TRP A 277 14.18 29.79 1.65
N ALA A 278 14.11 31.11 1.94
CA ALA A 278 13.63 32.11 0.99
C ALA A 278 14.54 32.24 -0.23
N ASP A 279 15.84 32.05 -0.06
CA ASP A 279 16.80 32.12 -1.17
C ASP A 279 16.64 30.99 -2.18
N TRP A 280 15.96 29.92 -1.78
CA TRP A 280 15.73 28.73 -2.58
C TRP A 280 14.32 28.67 -3.18
N LEU A 281 13.51 29.71 -2.99
CA LEU A 281 12.23 29.83 -3.66
C LEU A 281 12.42 30.35 -5.08
N GLN A 282 11.72 29.72 -6.01
CA GLN A 282 11.65 30.16 -7.40
C GLN A 282 10.25 30.75 -7.68
N PRO A 283 10.15 32.09 -7.80
CA PRO A 283 8.90 32.73 -8.14
C PRO A 283 8.56 32.49 -9.62
N ARG A 284 7.27 32.48 -9.93
CA ARG A 284 6.76 32.52 -11.30
C ARG A 284 6.93 33.94 -11.85
N SER A 285 8.15 34.30 -12.25
CA SER A 285 8.39 35.62 -12.84
C SER A 285 7.98 35.60 -14.31
N GLY A 286 7.13 36.55 -14.72
CA GLY A 286 6.88 36.86 -16.13
C GLY A 286 8.08 37.53 -16.85
N SER A 287 9.20 37.66 -16.18
CA SER A 287 10.45 38.21 -16.73
C SER A 287 11.45 37.07 -16.93
N ARG A 288 12.00 37.00 -18.10
CA ARG A 288 13.08 36.13 -18.57
C ARG A 288 14.37 36.25 -17.74
N ARG A 289 14.32 36.09 -16.45
CA ARG A 289 15.51 35.71 -15.68
C ARG A 289 15.60 34.22 -15.77
N ASP A 290 16.54 33.81 -16.59
CA ASP A 290 17.04 32.45 -16.66
C ASP A 290 17.17 31.91 -15.22
N PRO A 291 16.42 30.88 -14.81
CA PRO A 291 16.62 30.30 -13.50
C PRO A 291 17.98 29.61 -13.51
N ALA A 292 19.06 30.39 -13.27
CA ALA A 292 20.39 29.87 -13.01
C ALA A 292 20.42 29.23 -11.62
N GLY A 293 19.45 28.39 -11.32
CA GLY A 293 19.35 27.62 -10.12
C GLY A 293 19.51 26.12 -10.41
N PRO A 294 19.72 25.28 -9.39
CA PRO A 294 20.05 23.87 -9.49
C PRO A 294 18.96 23.00 -10.15
N TRP A 295 17.93 23.61 -10.69
CA TRP A 295 16.75 22.97 -11.25
C TRP A 295 16.74 22.90 -12.77
N ARG A 296 17.79 23.40 -13.43
CA ARG A 296 17.76 23.65 -14.88
C ARG A 296 17.64 22.41 -15.75
N ASP A 297 18.05 21.26 -15.33
CA ASP A 297 18.26 20.15 -16.25
C ASP A 297 17.85 18.78 -15.72
N PHE A 298 16.76 18.72 -14.93
CA PHE A 298 16.14 17.42 -14.60
C PHE A 298 15.11 16.96 -15.64
N VAL A 299 15.24 17.44 -16.87
CA VAL A 299 14.64 16.74 -18.02
C VAL A 299 15.66 15.67 -18.40
N PRO A 300 15.30 14.39 -18.39
CA PRO A 300 16.14 13.36 -18.99
C PRO A 300 16.44 13.82 -20.42
N ARG A 301 17.68 14.09 -20.73
CA ARG A 301 18.07 14.25 -22.12
C ARG A 301 17.75 12.90 -22.75
N GLY A 302 16.62 12.87 -23.47
CA GLY A 302 16.28 11.72 -24.27
C GLY A 302 17.45 11.48 -25.21
N GLY A 303 18.14 10.37 -24.99
CA GLY A 303 19.04 9.80 -25.96
C GLY A 303 18.24 9.10 -27.03
#